data_4e3b21027ad81ae4998833f3dce13c5a
#
_entry.id   4e3b21027ad81ae4998833f3dce13c5a
#
_cell.length_a   1.000
_cell.length_b   1.000
_cell.length_c   1.000
_cell.angle_alpha   90.00
_cell.angle_beta   90.00
_cell.angle_gamma   90.00
#
_symmetry.space_group_name_H-M   'P 1'
#
loop_
_entity.id
_entity.type
_entity.pdbx_description
1 polymer ?
#
loop_
_entity_poly.entity_id
_entity_poly.type
_entity_poly.pdbx_seq_one_letter_code
_entity_poly.pdbx_strand_id
1 'polypeptide(L)'
;MIREAKATPTEIFTALAGLIRKYYTDTWIERKHALSDNQEKIAFYFSIELLPGRMLETNLLNLGILDLVKEGFAELDIDFREVVEAEHDMALGNGGLGRLAAAFMDSLATTGYPGFGNGLRYRYGLFKQRIVDGYQVELPDGWFGLTGNV
;
A
#
# COMPACT_ATOMS: atom_id res chain seq x y z
N MET A 1 -16.55 -35.18 -5.11
CA MET A 1 -16.41 -34.14 -4.07
C MET A 1 -15.27 -33.24 -4.50
N ILE A 2 -15.60 -32.10 -5.15
CA ILE A 2 -14.63 -31.08 -5.57
C ILE A 2 -14.18 -30.41 -4.28
N ARG A 3 -12.91 -30.55 -3.89
CA ARG A 3 -12.33 -29.73 -2.81
C ARG A 3 -12.34 -28.31 -3.33
N GLU A 4 -13.16 -27.44 -2.77
CA GLU A 4 -13.00 -26.01 -2.94
C GLU A 4 -11.58 -25.66 -2.48
N ALA A 5 -10.76 -25.19 -3.43
CA ALA A 5 -9.43 -24.71 -3.09
C ALA A 5 -9.63 -23.44 -2.25
N LYS A 6 -9.15 -23.46 -1.00
CA LYS A 6 -9.14 -22.25 -0.15
C LYS A 6 -8.30 -21.17 -0.89
N ALA A 7 -8.81 -19.94 -0.94
CA ALA A 7 -8.06 -18.82 -1.49
C ALA A 7 -6.75 -18.60 -0.72
N THR A 8 -5.70 -18.23 -1.43
CA THR A 8 -4.41 -17.93 -0.83
C THR A 8 -4.43 -16.57 -0.12
N PRO A 9 -3.56 -16.32 0.88
CA PRO A 9 -3.46 -15.01 1.53
C PRO A 9 -3.26 -13.85 0.53
N THR A 10 -2.52 -14.07 -0.54
CA THR A 10 -2.31 -13.06 -1.61
C THR A 10 -3.59 -12.75 -2.40
N GLU A 11 -4.40 -13.77 -2.70
CA GLU A 11 -5.69 -13.57 -3.37
C GLU A 11 -6.66 -12.82 -2.47
N ILE A 12 -6.68 -13.15 -1.18
CA ILE A 12 -7.52 -12.48 -0.17
C ILE A 12 -7.06 -11.02 -0.02
N PHE A 13 -5.75 -10.78 0.10
CA PHE A 13 -5.19 -9.42 0.13
C PHE A 13 -5.63 -8.61 -1.10
N THR A 14 -5.50 -9.18 -2.30
CA THR A 14 -5.87 -8.51 -3.55
C THR A 14 -7.36 -8.16 -3.60
N ALA A 15 -8.22 -9.07 -3.15
CA ALA A 15 -9.65 -8.85 -3.08
C ALA A 15 -10.01 -7.74 -2.08
N LEU A 16 -9.42 -7.79 -0.87
CA LEU A 16 -9.63 -6.77 0.16
C LEU A 16 -9.13 -5.39 -0.29
N ALA A 17 -7.93 -5.31 -0.87
CA ALA A 17 -7.39 -4.07 -1.41
C ALA A 17 -8.28 -3.47 -2.50
N GLY A 18 -8.86 -4.30 -3.37
CA GLY A 18 -9.84 -3.90 -4.37
C GLY A 18 -11.12 -3.32 -3.75
N LEU A 19 -11.63 -3.93 -2.68
CA LEU A 19 -12.80 -3.42 -1.95
C LEU A 19 -12.51 -2.07 -1.27
N ILE A 20 -11.36 -1.95 -0.60
CA ILE A 20 -10.93 -0.71 0.05
C ILE A 20 -10.80 0.41 -0.99
N ARG A 21 -10.15 0.13 -2.12
CA ARG A 21 -10.01 1.09 -3.21
C ARG A 21 -11.37 1.59 -3.69
N LYS A 22 -12.33 0.68 -3.90
CA LYS A 22 -13.69 1.05 -4.30
C LYS A 22 -14.37 1.92 -3.24
N TYR A 23 -14.19 1.60 -1.98
CA TYR A 23 -14.81 2.31 -0.86
C TYR A 23 -14.41 3.78 -0.78
N TYR A 24 -13.14 4.13 -1.02
CA TYR A 24 -12.69 5.52 -0.91
C TYR A 24 -12.61 6.28 -2.24
N THR A 25 -12.78 5.60 -3.38
CA THR A 25 -12.60 6.23 -4.71
C THR A 25 -13.56 7.40 -4.92
N ASP A 26 -14.81 7.27 -4.55
CA ASP A 26 -15.82 8.31 -4.72
C ASP A 26 -15.46 9.56 -3.90
N THR A 27 -15.10 9.38 -2.63
CA THR A 27 -14.66 10.48 -1.76
C THR A 27 -13.38 11.15 -2.29
N TRP A 28 -12.46 10.37 -2.85
CA TRP A 28 -11.24 10.93 -3.46
C TRP A 28 -11.56 11.77 -4.70
N ILE A 29 -12.48 11.33 -5.55
CA ILE A 29 -12.94 12.07 -6.74
C ILE A 29 -13.61 13.39 -6.32
N GLU A 30 -14.53 13.34 -5.36
CA GLU A 30 -15.21 14.52 -4.84
C GLU A 30 -14.24 15.55 -4.29
N ARG A 31 -13.27 15.12 -3.47
CA ARG A 31 -12.22 16.01 -2.94
C ARG A 31 -11.37 16.62 -4.04
N LYS A 32 -11.01 15.84 -5.07
CA LYS A 32 -10.24 16.35 -6.20
C LYS A 32 -10.99 17.46 -6.95
N HIS A 33 -12.30 17.33 -7.15
CA HIS A 33 -13.12 18.38 -7.74
C HIS A 33 -13.18 19.61 -6.83
N ALA A 34 -13.44 19.43 -5.55
CA ALA A 34 -13.48 20.53 -4.59
C ALA A 34 -12.17 21.34 -4.53
N LEU A 35 -11.01 20.69 -4.63
CA LEU A 35 -9.70 21.38 -4.68
C LEU A 35 -9.57 22.27 -5.91
N SER A 36 -10.07 21.82 -7.07
CA SER A 36 -10.07 22.60 -8.30
C SER A 36 -10.99 23.82 -8.21
N ASP A 37 -12.19 23.62 -7.67
CA ASP A 37 -13.23 24.66 -7.60
C ASP A 37 -12.90 25.76 -6.57
N ASN A 38 -12.30 25.39 -5.44
CA ASN A 38 -11.98 26.31 -4.35
C ASN A 38 -10.64 27.04 -4.52
N GLN A 39 -9.85 26.75 -5.56
CA GLN A 39 -8.52 27.31 -5.78
C GLN A 39 -7.59 27.19 -4.55
N GLU A 40 -7.68 26.08 -3.83
CA GLU A 40 -6.86 25.83 -2.65
C GLU A 40 -5.38 25.67 -3.01
N LYS A 41 -4.51 26.05 -2.10
CA LYS A 41 -3.08 25.81 -2.24
C LYS A 41 -2.79 24.32 -2.13
N ILE A 42 -2.10 23.77 -3.09
CA ILE A 42 -1.73 22.35 -3.16
C ILE A 42 -0.22 22.22 -2.97
N ALA A 43 0.19 21.32 -2.09
CA ALA A 43 1.58 20.96 -1.91
C ALA A 43 1.98 19.85 -2.90
N PHE A 44 3.08 20.03 -3.61
CA PHE A 44 3.69 19.01 -4.45
C PHE A 44 5.04 18.62 -3.85
N TYR A 45 5.13 17.39 -3.35
CA TYR A 45 6.36 16.86 -2.79
C TYR A 45 7.07 15.99 -3.84
N PHE A 46 8.32 16.32 -4.14
CA PHE A 46 9.13 15.60 -5.12
C PHE A 46 10.23 14.83 -4.42
N SER A 47 10.29 13.51 -4.65
CA SER A 47 11.38 12.68 -4.18
C SER A 47 11.68 11.58 -5.19
N ILE A 48 12.97 11.26 -5.35
CA ILE A 48 13.38 10.10 -6.14
C ILE A 48 13.16 8.78 -5.38
N GLU A 49 12.89 8.83 -4.09
CA GLU A 49 12.63 7.70 -3.22
C GLU A 49 11.34 7.88 -2.44
N LEU A 50 10.61 6.78 -2.22
CA LEU A 50 9.43 6.72 -1.35
C LEU A 50 9.42 5.35 -0.66
N LEU A 51 9.46 5.34 0.67
CA LEU A 51 9.45 4.14 1.52
C LEU A 51 8.25 4.16 2.48
N PRO A 52 7.01 4.02 1.99
CA PRO A 52 5.84 4.00 2.86
C PRO A 52 5.71 2.70 3.67
N GLY A 53 6.29 1.60 3.19
CA GLY A 53 6.11 0.29 3.78
C GLY A 53 4.78 -0.36 3.36
N ARG A 54 4.33 -1.33 4.15
CA ARG A 54 3.01 -1.94 4.01
C ARG A 54 1.93 -1.00 4.53
N MET A 55 0.85 -0.82 3.79
CA MET A 55 -0.17 0.20 4.05
C MET A 55 -1.55 -0.36 4.41
N LEU A 56 -1.78 -1.66 4.23
CA LEU A 56 -3.11 -2.25 4.41
C LEU A 56 -3.68 -1.97 5.81
N GLU A 57 -2.97 -2.36 6.85
CA GLU A 57 -3.47 -2.20 8.23
C GLU A 57 -3.63 -0.73 8.61
N THR A 58 -2.67 0.12 8.23
CA THR A 58 -2.74 1.57 8.45
C THR A 58 -3.93 2.19 7.72
N ASN A 59 -4.19 1.80 6.47
CA ASN A 59 -5.33 2.28 5.72
C ASN A 59 -6.66 1.84 6.33
N LEU A 60 -6.78 0.60 6.76
CA LEU A 60 -7.97 0.11 7.47
C LEU A 60 -8.21 0.86 8.78
N LEU A 61 -7.14 1.15 9.53
CA LEU A 61 -7.22 1.93 10.76
C LEU A 61 -7.69 3.36 10.49
N ASN A 62 -7.10 4.03 9.51
CA ASN A 62 -7.45 5.41 9.14
C ASN A 62 -8.88 5.53 8.58
N LEU A 63 -9.39 4.49 7.94
CA LEU A 63 -10.77 4.42 7.48
C LEU A 63 -11.76 4.03 8.59
N GLY A 64 -11.27 3.65 9.78
CA GLY A 64 -12.10 3.25 10.92
C GLY A 64 -12.79 1.89 10.74
N ILE A 65 -12.30 1.03 9.85
CA ILE A 65 -12.89 -0.27 9.52
C ILE A 65 -11.98 -1.47 9.88
N LEU A 66 -10.88 -1.25 10.58
CA LEU A 66 -9.94 -2.30 10.92
C LEU A 66 -10.59 -3.43 11.74
N ASP A 67 -11.33 -3.07 12.79
CA ASP A 67 -11.97 -4.05 13.66
C ASP A 67 -13.08 -4.82 12.92
N LEU A 68 -13.86 -4.13 12.09
CA LEU A 68 -14.87 -4.76 11.23
C LEU A 68 -14.26 -5.81 10.29
N VAL A 69 -13.11 -5.51 9.69
CA VAL A 69 -12.41 -6.45 8.81
C VAL A 69 -11.86 -7.63 9.60
N LYS A 70 -11.30 -7.40 10.80
CA LYS A 70 -10.80 -8.47 11.67
C LYS A 70 -11.92 -9.40 12.12
N GLU A 71 -13.07 -8.86 12.49
CA GLU A 71 -14.26 -9.63 12.84
C GLU A 71 -14.77 -10.47 11.67
N GLY A 72 -14.93 -9.87 10.49
CA GLY A 72 -15.36 -10.59 9.29
C GLY A 72 -14.38 -11.69 8.87
N PHE A 73 -13.08 -11.49 9.03
CA PHE A 73 -12.09 -12.53 8.76
C PHE A 73 -12.16 -13.67 9.78
N ALA A 74 -12.39 -13.36 11.06
CA ALA A 74 -12.58 -14.38 12.09
C ALA A 74 -13.82 -15.25 11.81
N GLU A 75 -14.93 -14.66 11.33
CA GLU A 75 -16.14 -15.39 10.92
C GLU A 75 -15.88 -16.34 9.74
N LEU A 76 -14.94 -15.98 8.85
CA LEU A 76 -14.56 -16.78 7.69
C LEU A 76 -13.40 -17.74 7.93
N ASP A 77 -12.92 -17.85 9.19
CA ASP A 77 -11.73 -18.64 9.54
C ASP A 77 -10.49 -18.25 8.73
N ILE A 78 -10.30 -16.93 8.50
CA ILE A 78 -9.15 -16.34 7.81
C ILE A 78 -8.23 -15.68 8.84
N ASP A 79 -6.95 -16.02 8.83
CA ASP A 79 -5.95 -15.33 9.65
C ASP A 79 -5.61 -13.95 9.03
N PHE A 80 -6.06 -12.88 9.70
CA PHE A 80 -5.80 -11.50 9.27
C PHE A 80 -4.29 -11.20 9.15
N ARG A 81 -3.46 -11.78 10.02
CA ARG A 81 -2.02 -11.56 10.00
C ARG A 81 -1.38 -12.13 8.74
N GLU A 82 -1.79 -13.33 8.31
CA GLU A 82 -1.29 -13.91 7.05
C GLU A 82 -1.64 -13.05 5.84
N VAL A 83 -2.81 -12.41 5.85
CA VAL A 83 -3.24 -11.51 4.78
C VAL A 83 -2.41 -10.21 4.76
N VAL A 84 -2.16 -9.62 5.93
CA VAL A 84 -1.28 -8.43 6.05
C VAL A 84 0.16 -8.75 5.63
N GLU A 85 0.67 -9.94 5.99
CA GLU A 85 2.02 -10.36 5.58
C GLU A 85 2.13 -10.65 4.06
N ALA A 86 1.01 -10.91 3.38
CA ALA A 86 0.99 -11.09 1.93
C ALA A 86 1.13 -9.78 1.14
N GLU A 87 0.95 -8.61 1.78
CA GLU A 87 1.18 -7.32 1.14
C GLU A 87 2.66 -7.17 0.77
N HIS A 88 2.90 -6.82 -0.49
CA HIS A 88 4.24 -6.51 -0.95
C HIS A 88 4.70 -5.15 -0.39
N ASP A 89 5.85 -5.12 0.25
CA ASP A 89 6.42 -3.89 0.80
C ASP A 89 6.82 -2.92 -0.33
N MET A 90 6.28 -1.71 -0.31
CA MET A 90 6.64 -0.66 -1.26
C MET A 90 7.99 -0.05 -0.89
N ALA A 91 9.06 -0.65 -1.37
CA ALA A 91 10.43 -0.25 -1.11
C ALA A 91 11.04 0.47 -2.33
N LEU A 92 10.60 1.68 -2.61
CA LEU A 92 11.13 2.53 -3.68
C LEU A 92 12.20 3.48 -3.13
N GLY A 93 13.25 2.93 -2.59
CA GLY A 93 14.34 3.67 -1.96
C GLY A 93 15.15 2.78 -1.04
N ASN A 94 16.07 3.36 -0.26
CA ASN A 94 16.98 2.56 0.56
C ASN A 94 17.26 3.11 1.97
N GLY A 95 16.75 4.29 2.33
CA GLY A 95 17.03 4.86 3.64
C GLY A 95 16.23 6.09 4.01
N GLY A 96 16.86 7.02 4.72
CA GLY A 96 16.22 8.17 5.33
C GLY A 96 15.53 9.12 4.35
N LEU A 97 16.06 9.30 3.14
CA LEU A 97 15.44 10.14 2.11
C LEU A 97 14.03 9.62 1.75
N GLY A 98 13.92 8.33 1.46
CA GLY A 98 12.64 7.72 1.08
C GLY A 98 11.65 7.64 2.24
N ARG A 99 12.14 7.37 3.46
CA ARG A 99 11.28 7.36 4.65
C ARG A 99 10.81 8.75 5.04
N LEU A 100 11.65 9.78 4.89
CA LEU A 100 11.26 11.18 5.10
C LEU A 100 10.14 11.59 4.15
N ALA A 101 10.25 11.23 2.87
CA ALA A 101 9.20 11.48 1.88
C ALA A 101 7.86 10.85 2.30
N ALA A 102 7.86 9.59 2.72
CA ALA A 102 6.67 8.92 3.22
C ALA A 102 6.09 9.61 4.47
N ALA A 103 6.93 10.01 5.43
CA ALA A 103 6.51 10.69 6.65
C ALA A 103 5.90 12.07 6.35
N PHE A 104 6.43 12.82 5.38
CA PHE A 104 5.83 14.09 4.96
C PHE A 104 4.47 13.89 4.28
N MET A 105 4.30 12.86 3.47
CA MET A 105 2.99 12.55 2.89
C MET A 105 1.94 12.21 3.96
N ASP A 106 2.32 11.41 4.97
CA ASP A 106 1.46 11.13 6.13
C ASP A 106 1.12 12.40 6.93
N SER A 107 2.10 13.29 7.11
CA SER A 107 1.90 14.56 7.81
C SER A 107 0.97 15.50 7.06
N LEU A 108 1.08 15.60 5.74
CA LEU A 108 0.14 16.39 4.92
C LEU A 108 -1.29 15.85 5.06
N ALA A 109 -1.47 14.52 5.00
CA ALA A 109 -2.76 13.90 5.19
C ALA A 109 -3.33 14.14 6.59
N THR A 110 -2.52 13.96 7.63
CA THR A 110 -2.93 14.14 9.04
C THR A 110 -3.31 15.58 9.36
N THR A 111 -2.61 16.54 8.78
CA THR A 111 -2.87 17.98 8.99
C THR A 111 -3.95 18.54 8.05
N GLY A 112 -4.50 17.71 7.16
CA GLY A 112 -5.56 18.08 6.24
C GLY A 112 -5.14 18.99 5.08
N TYR A 113 -3.82 19.09 4.81
CA TYR A 113 -3.33 19.82 3.66
C TYR A 113 -3.40 18.97 2.40
N PRO A 114 -3.95 19.50 1.29
CA PRO A 114 -3.94 18.80 0.02
C PRO A 114 -2.50 18.68 -0.50
N GLY A 115 -2.07 17.45 -0.76
CA GLY A 115 -0.71 17.18 -1.20
C GLY A 115 -0.61 16.03 -2.19
N PHE A 116 0.36 16.14 -3.11
CA PHE A 116 0.70 15.11 -4.07
C PHE A 116 2.16 14.73 -3.95
N GLY A 117 2.43 13.45 -3.73
CA GLY A 117 3.78 12.90 -3.85
C GLY A 117 4.11 12.59 -5.31
N ASN A 118 5.26 13.07 -5.76
CA ASN A 118 5.76 12.85 -7.12
C ASN A 118 7.11 12.15 -7.03
N GLY A 119 7.24 11.01 -7.67
CA GLY A 119 8.45 10.20 -7.64
C GLY A 119 8.73 9.53 -8.97
N LEU A 120 9.70 8.64 -8.98
CA LEU A 120 10.06 7.84 -10.14
C LEU A 120 9.36 6.48 -10.08
N ARG A 121 8.82 6.05 -11.20
CA ARG A 121 8.27 4.71 -11.34
C ARG A 121 9.40 3.75 -11.72
N TYR A 122 10.13 3.26 -10.72
CA TYR A 122 11.18 2.28 -10.94
C TYR A 122 10.60 0.96 -11.42
N ARG A 123 11.30 0.31 -12.34
CA ARG A 123 10.97 -1.06 -12.76
C ARG A 123 11.22 -2.08 -11.64
N TYR A 124 12.23 -1.84 -10.83
CA TYR A 124 12.59 -2.66 -9.68
C TYR A 124 12.64 -1.75 -8.45
N GLY A 125 12.13 -2.26 -7.33
CA GLY A 125 12.30 -1.63 -6.03
C GLY A 125 13.70 -1.87 -5.45
N LEU A 126 13.83 -1.74 -4.14
CA LEU A 126 14.99 -2.24 -3.43
C LEU A 126 15.12 -3.74 -3.67
N PHE A 127 16.34 -4.24 -3.84
CA PHE A 127 16.59 -5.65 -4.11
C PHE A 127 16.03 -6.56 -3.01
N LYS A 128 15.60 -7.78 -3.39
CA LYS A 128 15.25 -8.82 -2.43
C LYS A 128 16.51 -9.46 -1.88
N GLN A 129 16.61 -9.54 -0.56
CA GLN A 129 17.68 -10.24 0.12
C GLN A 129 17.34 -11.74 0.26
N ARG A 130 18.30 -12.58 -0.06
CA ARG A 130 18.28 -14.02 0.21
C ARG A 130 19.57 -14.40 0.93
N ILE A 131 19.47 -15.37 1.82
CA ILE A 131 20.65 -16.00 2.42
C ILE A 131 20.78 -17.37 1.77
N VAL A 132 21.91 -17.57 1.10
CA VAL A 132 22.27 -18.85 0.46
C VAL A 132 23.64 -19.27 0.97
N ASP A 133 23.74 -20.44 1.55
CA ASP A 133 24.98 -20.98 2.13
C ASP A 133 25.68 -20.03 3.12
N GLY A 134 24.89 -19.26 3.88
CA GLY A 134 25.36 -18.27 4.85
C GLY A 134 25.77 -16.91 4.27
N TYR A 135 25.64 -16.71 2.97
CA TYR A 135 25.96 -15.47 2.27
C TYR A 135 24.71 -14.75 1.81
N GLN A 136 24.74 -13.41 1.82
CA GLN A 136 23.71 -12.58 1.24
C GLN A 136 23.76 -12.64 -0.29
N VAL A 137 22.60 -12.82 -0.88
CA VAL A 137 22.38 -12.75 -2.34
C VAL A 137 21.27 -11.73 -2.62
N GLU A 138 21.53 -10.80 -3.53
CA GLU A 138 20.58 -9.81 -3.99
C GLU A 138 19.87 -10.28 -5.25
N LEU A 139 18.53 -10.21 -5.23
CA LEU A 139 17.67 -10.55 -6.36
C LEU A 139 16.85 -9.34 -6.80
N PRO A 140 16.53 -9.21 -8.10
CA PRO A 140 15.64 -8.15 -8.55
C PRO A 140 14.27 -8.22 -7.86
N ASP A 141 13.76 -7.09 -7.39
CA ASP A 141 12.41 -6.98 -6.85
C ASP A 141 11.47 -6.39 -7.90
N GLY A 142 10.75 -7.26 -8.62
CA GLY A 142 9.88 -6.86 -9.73
C GLY A 142 8.52 -6.36 -9.25
N TRP A 143 8.25 -5.07 -9.41
CA TRP A 143 6.97 -4.44 -9.05
C TRP A 143 5.81 -4.81 -9.98
N PHE A 144 6.11 -5.09 -11.25
CA PHE A 144 5.11 -5.26 -12.29
C PHE A 144 4.67 -6.71 -12.54
N GLY A 145 5.25 -7.68 -11.84
CA GLY A 145 4.91 -9.09 -12.00
C GLY A 145 3.99 -9.68 -10.93
N LEU A 146 3.78 -8.96 -9.82
CA LEU A 146 3.06 -9.46 -8.65
C LEU A 146 1.57 -9.10 -8.63
N THR A 147 1.18 -8.12 -9.41
CA THR A 147 -0.22 -7.71 -9.55
C THR A 147 -0.59 -7.83 -11.02
N GLY A 148 -0.89 -9.01 -11.49
CA GLY A 148 -1.38 -9.17 -12.85
C GLY A 148 -2.35 -8.06 -13.24
N ASN A 149 -1.91 -7.15 -14.12
CA ASN A 149 -2.67 -6.05 -14.71
C ASN A 149 -3.12 -4.93 -13.75
N VAL A 150 -2.26 -3.91 -13.60
CA VAL A 150 -2.73 -2.54 -13.39
C VAL A 150 -2.43 -1.74 -14.64
#